data_0e0075b898a2bc12a2aa15f350ef1d19
#
_entry.id   0e0075b898a2bc12a2aa15f350ef1d19
#
_cell.length_a   1.000
_cell.length_b   1.000
_cell.length_c   1.000
_cell.angle_alpha   90.00
_cell.angle_beta   90.00
_cell.angle_gamma   90.00
#
_symmetry.space_group_name_H-M   'P 1'
#
loop_
_entity.id
_entity.type
_entity.pdbx_description
1 polymer ?
#
loop_
_entity_poly.entity_id
_entity_poly.type
_entity_poly.pdbx_seq_one_letter_code
_entity_poly.pdbx_strand_id
1 'polypeptide(L)'
;TIVTAIVMSLVATFAKYLAAKLTQKVYKIETEEGTMIFGLSNAQAAATLAAVTIAYNLIIGTTAEGSEIRLLSEEILNGTIVMILVTCTISSIFTEKAAKKLALKTDLETSENNYNPENRILIPVSNPETLDSLMELALLIKEKKDNQPVYALKVVDDFQNADKVTQ
;
A
#
# COMPACT_ATOMS: atom_id res chain seq x y z
N THR A 1 -8.72 28.80 -13.95
CA THR A 1 -9.03 27.38 -13.57
C THR A 1 -7.86 26.45 -13.82
N ILE A 2 -7.29 26.35 -15.05
CA ILE A 2 -6.15 25.43 -15.33
C ILE A 2 -4.88 25.85 -14.58
N VAL A 3 -4.54 27.13 -14.62
CA VAL A 3 -3.37 27.67 -13.89
C VAL A 3 -3.50 27.42 -12.39
N THR A 4 -4.66 27.67 -11.82
CA THR A 4 -4.96 27.41 -10.41
C THR A 4 -4.76 25.94 -10.07
N ALA A 5 -5.26 25.00 -10.88
CA ALA A 5 -5.10 23.57 -10.70
C ALA A 5 -3.63 23.13 -10.75
N ILE A 6 -2.84 23.66 -11.72
CA ILE A 6 -1.41 23.36 -11.85
C ILE A 6 -0.64 23.85 -10.61
N VAL A 7 -0.86 25.11 -10.20
CA VAL A 7 -0.19 25.70 -9.04
C VAL A 7 -0.51 24.91 -7.78
N MET A 8 -1.80 24.61 -7.53
CA MET A 8 -2.23 23.81 -6.38
C MET A 8 -1.59 22.42 -6.37
N SER A 9 -1.57 21.74 -7.52
CA SER A 9 -0.98 20.40 -7.64
C SER A 9 0.51 20.42 -7.38
N LEU A 10 1.25 21.38 -7.93
CA LEU A 10 2.69 21.50 -7.74
C LEU A 10 3.04 21.82 -6.28
N VAL A 11 2.35 22.80 -5.68
CA VAL A 11 2.60 23.18 -4.28
C VAL A 11 2.29 22.02 -3.34
N ALA A 12 1.14 21.35 -3.52
CA ALA A 12 0.75 20.22 -2.68
C ALA A 12 1.75 19.06 -2.79
N THR A 13 2.11 18.67 -4.02
CA THR A 13 3.06 17.58 -4.26
C THR A 13 4.45 17.90 -3.71
N PHE A 14 4.93 19.14 -3.92
CA PHE A 14 6.24 19.57 -3.42
C PHE A 14 6.29 19.61 -1.90
N ALA A 15 5.26 20.14 -1.25
CA ALA A 15 5.17 20.17 0.22
C ALA A 15 5.19 18.75 0.81
N LYS A 16 4.44 17.80 0.22
CA LYS A 16 4.42 16.40 0.62
C LYS A 16 5.77 15.70 0.39
N TYR A 17 6.42 16.00 -0.73
CA TYR A 17 7.76 15.49 -1.01
C TYR A 17 8.78 15.96 0.04
N LEU A 18 8.78 17.26 0.37
CA LEU A 18 9.65 17.80 1.43
C LEU A 18 9.35 17.17 2.79
N ALA A 19 8.07 17.00 3.14
CA ALA A 19 7.67 16.36 4.38
C ALA A 19 8.17 14.91 4.46
N ALA A 20 8.00 14.13 3.40
CA ALA A 20 8.48 12.75 3.32
C ALA A 20 10.02 12.68 3.44
N LYS A 21 10.75 13.60 2.76
CA LYS A 21 12.21 13.70 2.87
C LYS A 21 12.66 14.08 4.27
N LEU A 22 11.97 14.99 4.91
CA LEU A 22 12.28 15.37 6.30
C LEU A 22 12.05 14.20 7.25
N THR A 23 10.93 13.50 7.11
CA THR A 23 10.62 12.28 7.86
C THR A 23 11.70 11.22 7.66
N GLN A 24 12.08 10.96 6.41
CA GLN A 24 13.16 10.03 6.08
C GLN A 24 14.46 10.37 6.82
N LYS A 25 14.84 11.66 6.84
CA LYS A 25 16.07 12.11 7.48
C LYS A 25 16.01 12.03 9.01
N VAL A 26 14.88 12.41 9.61
CA VAL A 26 14.70 12.42 11.07
C VAL A 26 14.68 11.01 11.64
N TYR A 27 13.92 10.12 11.01
CA TYR A 27 13.75 8.72 11.46
C TYR A 27 14.78 7.77 10.90
N LYS A 28 15.69 8.23 10.01
CA LYS A 28 16.75 7.43 9.37
C LYS A 28 16.20 6.19 8.65
N ILE A 29 15.02 6.32 8.08
CA ILE A 29 14.38 5.25 7.29
C ILE A 29 14.98 5.16 5.89
N GLU A 30 14.82 4.00 5.27
CA GLU A 30 15.36 3.75 3.94
C GLU A 30 14.70 4.58 2.84
N THR A 31 15.38 4.68 1.70
CA THR A 31 14.91 5.52 0.58
C THR A 31 13.60 4.99 -0.01
N GLU A 32 13.45 3.67 -0.08
CA GLU A 32 12.25 3.00 -0.57
C GLU A 32 11.05 3.24 0.35
N GLU A 33 11.25 3.12 1.65
CA GLU A 33 10.25 3.43 2.66
C GLU A 33 9.85 4.91 2.63
N GLY A 34 10.83 5.82 2.52
CA GLY A 34 10.58 7.25 2.36
C GLY A 34 9.77 7.58 1.10
N THR A 35 10.03 6.87 0.00
CA THR A 35 9.27 6.99 -1.25
C THR A 35 7.84 6.46 -1.09
N MET A 36 7.66 5.39 -0.33
CA MET A 36 6.34 4.85 -0.01
C MET A 36 5.52 5.82 0.85
N ILE A 37 6.15 6.42 1.87
CA ILE A 37 5.53 7.46 2.70
C ILE A 37 5.08 8.65 1.84
N PHE A 38 5.92 9.12 0.91
CA PHE A 38 5.55 10.17 -0.03
C PHE A 38 4.34 9.74 -0.87
N GLY A 39 4.39 8.57 -1.50
CA GLY A 39 3.30 8.09 -2.34
C GLY A 39 1.98 7.99 -1.57
N LEU A 40 1.96 7.36 -0.41
CA LEU A 40 0.76 7.20 0.40
C LEU A 40 0.22 8.54 0.94
N SER A 41 1.11 9.46 1.35
CA SER A 41 0.69 10.75 1.90
C SER A 41 0.24 11.75 0.86
N ASN A 42 0.66 11.61 -0.41
CA ASN A 42 0.34 12.54 -1.48
C ASN A 42 -1.10 12.35 -2.02
N ALA A 43 -1.69 11.17 -1.87
CA ALA A 43 -3.08 10.91 -2.26
C ALA A 43 -4.05 11.67 -1.33
N GLN A 44 -4.74 12.66 -1.88
CA GLN A 44 -5.75 13.43 -1.17
C GLN A 44 -7.02 13.45 -2.03
N ALA A 45 -8.08 12.77 -1.58
CA ALA A 45 -9.31 12.69 -2.35
C ALA A 45 -10.54 13.09 -1.53
N ALA A 46 -11.09 12.17 -0.74
CA ALA A 46 -12.41 12.32 -0.15
C ALA A 46 -12.51 13.51 0.83
N ALA A 47 -11.57 13.62 1.78
CA ALA A 47 -11.60 14.68 2.78
C ALA A 47 -11.40 16.08 2.15
N THR A 48 -10.49 16.18 1.18
CA THR A 48 -10.23 17.44 0.46
C THR A 48 -11.45 17.86 -0.37
N LEU A 49 -12.07 16.92 -1.09
CA LEU A 49 -13.26 17.19 -1.87
C LEU A 49 -14.43 17.61 -0.98
N ALA A 50 -14.65 16.90 0.13
CA ALA A 50 -15.71 17.25 1.09
C ALA A 50 -15.50 18.64 1.68
N ALA A 51 -14.29 18.97 2.14
CA ALA A 51 -13.99 20.28 2.71
C ALA A 51 -14.18 21.42 1.70
N VAL A 52 -13.71 21.24 0.46
CA VAL A 52 -13.85 22.27 -0.59
C VAL A 52 -15.31 22.42 -1.03
N THR A 53 -16.07 21.32 -1.10
CA THR A 53 -17.51 21.37 -1.44
C THR A 53 -18.32 22.09 -0.36
N ILE A 54 -18.03 21.81 0.91
CA ILE A 54 -18.67 22.52 2.03
C ILE A 54 -18.35 24.02 1.97
N ALA A 55 -17.08 24.37 1.78
CA ALA A 55 -16.63 25.75 1.72
C ALA A 55 -17.20 26.50 0.49
N TYR A 56 -17.39 25.82 -0.65
CA TYR A 56 -18.05 26.38 -1.83
C TYR A 56 -19.53 26.64 -1.59
N ASN A 57 -20.23 25.81 -0.84
CA ASN A 57 -21.65 25.98 -0.51
C ASN A 57 -21.90 27.02 0.60
N LEU A 58 -20.83 27.45 1.30
CA LEU A 58 -20.96 28.43 2.37
C LEU A 58 -21.08 29.84 1.77
N ILE A 59 -22.27 30.45 1.96
CA ILE A 59 -22.54 31.83 1.56
C ILE A 59 -22.11 32.76 2.71
N ILE A 60 -21.18 33.67 2.44
CA ILE A 60 -20.62 34.62 3.42
C ILE A 60 -21.24 36.00 3.33
N GLY A 61 -22.05 36.30 2.28
CA GLY A 61 -22.72 37.56 2.09
C GLY A 61 -23.46 37.62 0.76
N THR A 62 -24.12 38.75 0.54
CA THR A 62 -24.75 39.09 -0.74
C THR A 62 -24.22 40.42 -1.25
N THR A 63 -23.97 40.48 -2.54
CA THR A 63 -23.58 41.74 -3.21
C THR A 63 -24.76 42.70 -3.27
N ALA A 64 -24.51 44.02 -3.44
CA ALA A 64 -25.55 45.03 -3.60
C ALA A 64 -26.51 44.72 -4.77
N GLU A 65 -26.09 43.91 -5.72
CA GLU A 65 -26.87 43.45 -6.89
C GLU A 65 -27.65 42.13 -6.61
N GLY A 66 -27.62 41.59 -5.37
CA GLY A 66 -28.36 40.39 -4.97
C GLY A 66 -27.69 39.08 -5.31
N SER A 67 -26.43 39.07 -5.80
CA SER A 67 -25.67 37.83 -6.04
C SER A 67 -25.00 37.33 -4.76
N GLU A 68 -25.00 35.99 -4.59
CA GLU A 68 -24.39 35.31 -3.43
C GLU A 68 -22.86 35.40 -3.48
N ILE A 69 -22.25 35.84 -2.39
CA ILE A 69 -20.80 35.77 -2.19
C ILE A 69 -20.49 34.48 -1.46
N ARG A 70 -19.84 33.53 -2.15
CA ARG A 70 -19.41 32.24 -1.62
C ARG A 70 -18.01 32.33 -1.03
N LEU A 71 -17.73 31.49 -0.02
CA LEU A 71 -16.41 31.47 0.61
C LEU A 71 -15.29 31.04 -0.38
N LEU A 72 -15.59 30.11 -1.27
CA LEU A 72 -14.68 29.69 -2.33
C LEU A 72 -15.31 29.93 -3.71
N SER A 73 -14.48 30.30 -4.68
CA SER A 73 -14.89 30.41 -6.06
C SER A 73 -15.01 29.04 -6.75
N GLU A 74 -15.83 29.00 -7.79
CA GLU A 74 -15.96 27.80 -8.64
C GLU A 74 -14.63 27.40 -9.28
N GLU A 75 -13.74 28.33 -9.53
CA GLU A 75 -12.41 28.05 -10.06
C GLU A 75 -11.56 27.19 -9.08
N ILE A 76 -11.67 27.46 -7.78
CA ILE A 76 -10.95 26.71 -6.74
C ILE A 76 -11.54 25.30 -6.61
N LEU A 77 -12.87 25.17 -6.65
CA LEU A 77 -13.55 23.87 -6.64
C LEU A 77 -13.09 23.00 -7.81
N ASN A 78 -13.18 23.51 -9.02
CA ASN A 78 -12.77 22.81 -10.23
C ASN A 78 -11.26 22.52 -10.25
N GLY A 79 -10.44 23.48 -9.80
CA GLY A 79 -9.00 23.30 -9.64
C GLY A 79 -8.64 22.19 -8.67
N THR A 80 -9.40 22.06 -7.57
CA THR A 80 -9.19 20.99 -6.58
C THR A 80 -9.51 19.61 -7.14
N ILE A 81 -10.55 19.47 -7.96
CA ILE A 81 -10.87 18.19 -8.62
C ILE A 81 -9.71 17.74 -9.52
N VAL A 82 -9.17 18.64 -10.32
CA VAL A 82 -8.01 18.35 -11.18
C VAL A 82 -6.77 18.02 -10.33
N MET A 83 -6.53 18.77 -9.25
CA MET A 83 -5.44 18.50 -8.32
C MET A 83 -5.54 17.10 -7.72
N ILE A 84 -6.74 16.66 -7.31
CA ILE A 84 -6.97 15.31 -6.78
C ILE A 84 -6.58 14.24 -7.81
N LEU A 85 -7.02 14.39 -9.06
CA LEU A 85 -6.68 13.44 -10.13
C LEU A 85 -5.16 13.33 -10.34
N VAL A 86 -4.47 14.46 -10.42
CA VAL A 86 -3.03 14.53 -10.62
C VAL A 86 -2.29 13.92 -9.44
N THR A 87 -2.62 14.31 -8.20
CA THR A 87 -1.94 13.82 -7.00
C THR A 87 -2.17 12.34 -6.78
N CYS A 88 -3.38 11.81 -7.02
CA CYS A 88 -3.67 10.38 -6.92
C CYS A 88 -2.91 9.56 -7.96
N THR A 89 -2.79 10.06 -9.19
CA THR A 89 -1.99 9.39 -10.24
C THR A 89 -0.52 9.33 -9.86
N ILE A 90 0.06 10.44 -9.43
CA ILE A 90 1.45 10.49 -8.95
C ILE A 90 1.63 9.53 -7.78
N SER A 91 0.74 9.55 -6.80
CA SER A 91 0.76 8.68 -5.63
C SER A 91 0.79 7.20 -6.00
N SER A 92 -0.09 6.77 -6.90
CA SER A 92 -0.17 5.38 -7.36
C SER A 92 1.15 4.91 -7.96
N ILE A 93 1.76 5.70 -8.84
CA ILE A 93 3.03 5.35 -9.50
C ILE A 93 4.17 5.22 -8.48
N PHE A 94 4.29 6.16 -7.55
CA PHE A 94 5.37 6.14 -6.56
C PHE A 94 5.18 5.03 -5.53
N THR A 95 3.96 4.81 -5.06
CA THR A 95 3.64 3.73 -4.12
C THR A 95 3.89 2.36 -4.73
N GLU A 96 3.45 2.12 -5.98
CA GLU A 96 3.68 0.86 -6.66
C GLU A 96 5.17 0.56 -6.85
N LYS A 97 5.95 1.55 -7.28
CA LYS A 97 7.41 1.39 -7.45
C LYS A 97 8.11 1.11 -6.11
N ALA A 98 7.73 1.82 -5.05
CA ALA A 98 8.31 1.61 -3.73
C ALA A 98 7.93 0.23 -3.16
N ALA A 99 6.66 -0.18 -3.27
CA ALA A 99 6.19 -1.48 -2.81
C ALA A 99 6.90 -2.65 -3.52
N LYS A 100 7.07 -2.59 -4.84
CA LYS A 100 7.83 -3.60 -5.60
C LYS A 100 9.28 -3.73 -5.12
N LYS A 101 9.94 -2.60 -4.87
CA LYS A 101 11.34 -2.62 -4.38
C LYS A 101 11.45 -3.17 -2.96
N LEU A 102 10.53 -2.79 -2.06
CA LEU A 102 10.49 -3.29 -0.70
C LEU A 102 10.23 -4.81 -0.68
N ALA A 103 9.28 -5.30 -1.48
CA ALA A 103 9.00 -6.73 -1.59
C ALA A 103 10.23 -7.51 -2.04
N LEU A 104 10.89 -7.07 -3.13
CA LEU A 104 12.12 -7.71 -3.63
C LEU A 104 13.25 -7.71 -2.59
N LYS A 105 13.38 -6.64 -1.80
CA LYS A 105 14.39 -6.56 -0.74
C LYS A 105 14.09 -7.54 0.40
N THR A 106 12.84 -7.63 0.83
CA THR A 106 12.41 -8.58 1.85
C THR A 106 12.68 -10.01 1.42
N ASP A 107 12.42 -10.34 0.15
CA ASP A 107 12.70 -11.68 -0.39
C ASP A 107 14.21 -11.99 -0.38
N LEU A 108 15.06 -11.00 -0.70
CA LEU A 108 16.52 -11.16 -0.68
C LEU A 108 17.04 -11.31 0.78
N GLU A 109 16.59 -10.49 1.71
CA GLU A 109 16.99 -10.58 3.12
C GLU A 109 16.53 -11.89 3.78
N THR A 110 15.35 -12.38 3.39
CA THR A 110 14.86 -13.70 3.82
C THR A 110 15.72 -14.82 3.24
N SER A 111 16.28 -14.62 2.05
CA SER A 111 17.18 -15.60 1.41
C SER A 111 18.61 -15.60 2.01
N GLU A 112 19.10 -14.45 2.48
CA GLU A 112 20.42 -14.35 3.13
C GLU A 112 20.45 -14.87 4.57
N ASN A 113 19.32 -14.81 5.29
CA ASN A 113 19.20 -15.31 6.66
C ASN A 113 18.99 -16.84 6.72
N ASN A 114 19.99 -17.62 6.29
CA ASN A 114 20.01 -19.10 6.40
C ASN A 114 18.86 -19.82 5.68
N TYR A 115 18.32 -19.25 4.66
CA TYR A 115 17.32 -19.86 3.83
C TYR A 115 17.99 -20.67 2.74
N ASN A 116 18.31 -21.93 3.04
CA ASN A 116 18.69 -22.87 2.00
C ASN A 116 17.40 -23.50 1.42
N PRO A 117 16.88 -23.00 0.30
CA PRO A 117 15.63 -23.52 -0.30
C PRO A 117 15.80 -24.94 -0.83
N GLU A 118 17.03 -25.37 -1.03
CA GLU A 118 17.35 -26.69 -1.60
C GLU A 118 17.02 -27.86 -0.68
N ASN A 119 16.95 -27.64 0.65
CA ASN A 119 16.71 -28.70 1.63
C ASN A 119 15.30 -28.67 2.24
N ARG A 120 14.34 -27.95 1.64
CA ARG A 120 12.97 -27.90 2.16
C ARG A 120 12.13 -29.05 1.62
N ILE A 121 11.53 -29.78 2.55
CA ILE A 121 10.58 -30.83 2.21
C ILE A 121 9.16 -30.28 2.39
N LEU A 122 8.42 -30.16 1.28
CA LEU A 122 7.02 -29.77 1.25
C LEU A 122 6.18 -31.00 0.91
N ILE A 123 5.25 -31.35 1.79
CA ILE A 123 4.34 -32.49 1.61
C ILE A 123 2.97 -31.97 1.18
N PRO A 124 2.52 -32.19 -0.05
CA PRO A 124 1.17 -31.87 -0.44
C PRO A 124 0.19 -32.92 0.14
N VAL A 125 -0.70 -32.48 1.06
CA VAL A 125 -1.69 -33.36 1.69
C VAL A 125 -3.03 -33.16 0.99
N SER A 126 -3.42 -34.14 0.17
CA SER A 126 -4.73 -34.19 -0.47
C SER A 126 -5.71 -35.10 0.28
N ASN A 127 -5.24 -36.26 0.77
CA ASN A 127 -6.03 -37.20 1.53
C ASN A 127 -5.38 -37.47 2.90
N PRO A 128 -6.13 -37.35 4.02
CA PRO A 128 -5.62 -37.64 5.36
C PRO A 128 -5.06 -39.06 5.52
N GLU A 129 -5.62 -40.06 4.83
CA GLU A 129 -5.15 -41.46 4.95
C GLU A 129 -3.74 -41.69 4.41
N THR A 130 -3.23 -40.82 3.53
CA THR A 130 -1.88 -40.91 2.97
C THR A 130 -0.85 -40.08 3.75
N LEU A 131 -1.28 -39.34 4.75
CA LEU A 131 -0.42 -38.40 5.49
C LEU A 131 0.74 -39.12 6.19
N ASP A 132 0.44 -40.21 6.88
CA ASP A 132 1.46 -40.96 7.64
C ASP A 132 2.56 -41.52 6.73
N SER A 133 2.17 -42.09 5.58
CA SER A 133 3.16 -42.64 4.62
C SER A 133 3.99 -41.53 3.97
N LEU A 134 3.40 -40.37 3.69
CA LEU A 134 4.09 -39.18 3.14
C LEU A 134 5.05 -38.57 4.17
N MET A 135 4.64 -38.51 5.43
CA MET A 135 5.49 -38.04 6.52
C MET A 135 6.70 -38.98 6.74
N GLU A 136 6.48 -40.28 6.72
CA GLU A 136 7.54 -41.29 6.85
C GLU A 136 8.55 -41.21 5.71
N LEU A 137 8.06 -41.04 4.46
CA LEU A 137 8.91 -40.82 3.31
C LEU A 137 9.72 -39.51 3.43
N ALA A 138 9.08 -38.43 3.86
CA ALA A 138 9.76 -37.14 4.07
C ALA A 138 10.86 -37.22 5.13
N LEU A 139 10.63 -37.96 6.22
CA LEU A 139 11.62 -38.20 7.27
C LEU A 139 12.78 -39.07 6.78
N LEU A 140 12.55 -40.00 5.86
CA LEU A 140 13.61 -40.80 5.24
C LEU A 140 14.47 -39.96 4.29
N ILE A 141 13.91 -39.02 3.60
CA ILE A 141 14.64 -38.13 2.67
C ILE A 141 15.38 -37.02 3.41
N LYS A 142 14.87 -36.63 4.58
CA LYS A 142 15.45 -35.56 5.40
C LYS A 142 16.84 -35.98 5.92
N GLU A 143 17.84 -35.14 5.64
CA GLU A 143 19.18 -35.34 6.19
C GLU A 143 19.18 -35.25 7.73
N LYS A 144 19.88 -36.17 8.41
CA LYS A 144 19.96 -36.24 9.87
C LYS A 144 20.52 -34.98 10.55
N LYS A 145 21.26 -34.15 9.81
CA LYS A 145 21.86 -32.89 10.28
C LYS A 145 20.99 -31.66 9.96
N ASP A 146 19.90 -31.81 9.19
CA ASP A 146 19.06 -30.71 8.80
C ASP A 146 18.03 -30.42 9.89
N ASN A 147 18.13 -29.20 10.45
CA ASN A 147 17.23 -28.72 11.51
C ASN A 147 15.99 -28.06 10.95
N GLN A 148 15.79 -28.02 9.60
CA GLN A 148 14.65 -27.41 8.96
C GLN A 148 13.37 -28.23 9.20
N PRO A 149 12.22 -27.59 9.48
CA PRO A 149 10.96 -28.30 9.62
C PRO A 149 10.47 -28.85 8.28
N VAL A 150 9.69 -29.92 8.33
CA VAL A 150 8.93 -30.42 7.19
C VAL A 150 7.61 -29.66 7.14
N TYR A 151 7.24 -29.17 5.96
CA TYR A 151 6.03 -28.39 5.77
C TYR A 151 4.94 -29.23 5.14
N ALA A 152 3.75 -29.28 5.76
CA ALA A 152 2.57 -29.89 5.17
C ALA A 152 1.70 -28.80 4.51
N LEU A 153 1.36 -28.96 3.24
CA LEU A 153 0.50 -28.07 2.48
C LEU A 153 -0.83 -28.73 2.16
N LYS A 154 -1.93 -28.14 2.57
CA LYS A 154 -3.28 -28.52 2.17
C LYS A 154 -3.95 -27.38 1.43
N VAL A 155 -4.47 -27.67 0.24
CA VAL A 155 -5.29 -26.72 -0.52
C VAL A 155 -6.75 -26.91 -0.09
N VAL A 156 -7.40 -25.84 0.33
CA VAL A 156 -8.80 -25.81 0.75
C VAL A 156 -9.56 -24.90 -0.22
N ASP A 157 -10.56 -25.43 -0.89
CA ASP A 157 -11.32 -24.70 -1.92
C ASP A 157 -12.32 -23.68 -1.35
N ASP A 158 -12.67 -23.80 -0.04
CA ASP A 158 -13.66 -22.92 0.57
C ASP A 158 -13.24 -22.47 1.97
N PHE A 159 -13.24 -21.16 2.21
CA PHE A 159 -12.90 -20.56 3.50
C PHE A 159 -13.80 -21.03 4.66
N GLN A 160 -15.03 -21.52 4.37
CA GLN A 160 -15.93 -22.02 5.41
C GLN A 160 -15.52 -23.37 6.01
N ASN A 161 -14.59 -24.09 5.39
CA ASN A 161 -14.09 -25.37 5.87
C ASN A 161 -12.73 -25.28 6.58
N ALA A 162 -12.13 -24.10 6.67
CA ALA A 162 -10.82 -23.91 7.30
C ALA A 162 -10.81 -24.29 8.79
N ASP A 163 -11.91 -24.04 9.49
CA ASP A 163 -12.02 -24.33 10.94
C ASP A 163 -12.11 -25.84 11.27
N LYS A 164 -12.44 -26.70 10.29
CA LYS A 164 -12.52 -28.16 10.46
C LYS A 164 -11.17 -28.87 10.29
N VAL A 165 -10.17 -28.16 9.83
CA VAL A 165 -8.84 -28.72 9.52
C VAL A 165 -7.87 -28.59 10.71
N THR A 166 -8.24 -27.84 11.73
CA THR A 166 -7.40 -27.52 12.90
C THR A 166 -7.74 -28.39 14.15
N GLN A 167 -8.64 -29.34 14.03
CA GLN A 167 -8.93 -30.35 15.04
C GLN A 167 -8.28 -31.72 14.58
#